data_51406d1125da690132723f9c65918ead
#
_entry.id   51406d1125da690132723f9c65918ead
#
_cell.length_a   1.000
_cell.length_b   1.000
_cell.length_c   1.000
_cell.angle_alpha   90.00
_cell.angle_beta   90.00
_cell.angle_gamma   90.00
#
_symmetry.space_group_name_H-M   'P 1'
#
loop_
_entity.id
_entity.type
_entity.pdbx_description
1 polymer ?
#
loop_
_entity_poly.entity_id
_entity_poly.type
_entity_poly.pdbx_seq_one_letter_code
_entity_poly.pdbx_strand_id
1 'polypeptide(L)'
;MKLRPLGPNDDDEIKAIFLETIVMGNSLKFKIRFQEDFVNVSLGWYLKFARDLGRCMVADDGKIVGYVLICADEQAFNKWMFKKSIRLMIKSLVVAPFGLLRGGTWGLYWRRVVDGAKLSRQKLPKNFDMHAHVNMRSHARFGAGGLQSLRYVDEQATLTGHAGWYADINAKAGRRSASLERLGGEIIERSYNRTLSWLVNQPIERLRVVRLASPTRNEVAA
;
A
#
# COMPACT_ATOMS: atom_id res chain seq x y z
N MET A 1 -2.00 -15.93 14.38
CA MET A 1 -2.45 -15.06 13.27
C MET A 1 -2.46 -15.85 11.98
N LYS A 2 -3.52 -15.74 11.15
CA LYS A 2 -3.72 -16.52 9.91
C LYS A 2 -4.07 -15.57 8.75
N LEU A 3 -3.70 -15.96 7.52
CA LEU A 3 -4.21 -15.32 6.30
C LEU A 3 -5.46 -16.06 5.83
N ARG A 4 -6.51 -15.31 5.45
CA ARG A 4 -7.69 -15.85 4.78
C ARG A 4 -8.09 -15.01 3.58
N PRO A 5 -8.79 -15.56 2.58
CA PRO A 5 -9.36 -14.78 1.47
C PRO A 5 -10.22 -13.62 1.96
N LEU A 6 -10.31 -12.57 1.13
CA LEU A 6 -11.22 -11.45 1.39
C LEU A 6 -12.68 -11.90 1.26
N GLY A 7 -13.43 -11.76 2.34
CA GLY A 7 -14.88 -11.95 2.34
C GLY A 7 -15.63 -10.73 1.80
N PRO A 8 -16.90 -10.86 1.42
CA PRO A 8 -17.70 -9.76 0.86
C PRO A 8 -17.89 -8.58 1.84
N ASN A 9 -17.81 -8.83 3.13
CA ASN A 9 -18.06 -7.83 4.19
C ASN A 9 -16.78 -7.25 4.80
N ASP A 10 -15.59 -7.56 4.26
CA ASP A 10 -14.32 -7.12 4.84
C ASP A 10 -13.90 -5.70 4.42
N ASP A 11 -14.56 -5.13 3.41
CA ASP A 11 -14.16 -3.87 2.79
C ASP A 11 -14.06 -2.72 3.80
N ASP A 12 -14.99 -2.61 4.71
CA ASP A 12 -15.03 -1.51 5.67
C ASP A 12 -13.91 -1.63 6.70
N GLU A 13 -13.59 -2.85 7.13
CA GLU A 13 -12.48 -3.09 8.03
C GLU A 13 -11.11 -2.84 7.35
N ILE A 14 -10.96 -3.23 6.08
CA ILE A 14 -9.78 -2.93 5.27
C ILE A 14 -9.59 -1.42 5.11
N LYS A 15 -10.66 -0.67 4.81
CA LYS A 15 -10.64 0.79 4.71
C LYS A 15 -10.29 1.44 6.04
N ALA A 16 -10.81 0.93 7.16
CA ALA A 16 -10.49 1.39 8.50
C ALA A 16 -8.99 1.20 8.80
N ILE A 17 -8.45 0.00 8.56
CA ILE A 17 -7.02 -0.29 8.73
C ILE A 17 -6.16 0.62 7.85
N PHE A 18 -6.57 0.88 6.60
CA PHE A 18 -5.86 1.81 5.73
C PHE A 18 -5.78 3.22 6.34
N LEU A 19 -6.91 3.74 6.81
CA LEU A 19 -6.96 5.08 7.41
C LEU A 19 -6.16 5.18 8.71
N GLU A 20 -6.15 4.13 9.54
CA GLU A 20 -5.33 4.05 10.75
C GLU A 20 -3.82 4.01 10.41
N THR A 21 -3.46 3.35 9.33
CA THR A 21 -2.05 3.13 8.97
C THR A 21 -1.44 4.24 8.13
N ILE A 22 -2.26 5.07 7.49
CA ILE A 22 -1.79 6.19 6.64
C ILE A 22 -0.96 7.23 7.40
N VAL A 23 -1.14 7.30 8.71
CA VAL A 23 -0.36 8.17 9.60
C VAL A 23 0.59 7.38 10.50
N MET A 24 0.98 6.18 10.07
CA MET A 24 1.90 5.28 10.78
C MET A 24 1.42 4.91 12.20
N GLY A 25 0.11 4.85 12.41
CA GLY A 25 -0.52 4.51 13.69
C GLY A 25 -0.80 5.71 14.60
N ASN A 26 -0.53 6.94 14.15
CA ASN A 26 -0.96 8.16 14.86
C ASN A 26 -2.39 8.54 14.46
N SER A 27 -3.02 9.43 15.22
CA SER A 27 -4.32 9.99 14.86
C SER A 27 -4.17 11.09 13.81
N LEU A 28 -5.06 11.10 12.81
CA LEU A 28 -5.17 12.20 11.87
C LEU A 28 -5.67 13.45 12.59
N LYS A 29 -4.96 14.58 12.42
CA LYS A 29 -5.28 15.85 13.10
C LYS A 29 -6.43 16.62 12.44
N PHE A 30 -6.99 16.10 11.35
CA PHE A 30 -8.08 16.74 10.62
C PHE A 30 -8.94 15.68 9.92
N LYS A 31 -10.18 16.04 9.60
CA LYS A 31 -11.09 15.19 8.82
C LYS A 31 -10.79 15.35 7.32
N ILE A 32 -10.55 14.25 6.63
CA ILE A 32 -10.35 14.24 5.18
C ILE A 32 -11.69 14.52 4.49
N ARG A 33 -11.75 15.59 3.71
CA ARG A 33 -12.90 15.84 2.82
C ARG A 33 -12.83 14.87 1.64
N PHE A 34 -13.95 14.30 1.23
CA PHE A 34 -14.02 13.23 0.21
C PHE A 34 -13.21 11.98 0.61
N GLN A 35 -13.29 11.59 1.89
CA GLN A 35 -12.54 10.46 2.44
C GLN A 35 -12.80 9.16 1.65
N GLU A 36 -14.04 8.92 1.23
CA GLU A 36 -14.38 7.75 0.42
C GLU A 36 -13.69 7.76 -0.95
N ASP A 37 -13.71 8.91 -1.66
CA ASP A 37 -12.99 9.03 -2.93
C ASP A 37 -11.47 8.82 -2.73
N PHE A 38 -10.91 9.36 -1.64
CA PHE A 38 -9.51 9.20 -1.29
C PHE A 38 -9.14 7.74 -1.02
N VAL A 39 -9.94 7.03 -0.22
CA VAL A 39 -9.77 5.59 0.04
C VAL A 39 -9.94 4.80 -1.23
N ASN A 40 -10.94 5.14 -2.06
CA ASN A 40 -11.18 4.47 -3.33
C ASN A 40 -10.01 4.64 -4.31
N VAL A 41 -9.38 5.81 -4.40
CA VAL A 41 -8.14 5.98 -5.18
C VAL A 41 -7.04 5.02 -4.72
N SER A 42 -6.95 4.75 -3.42
CA SER A 42 -5.86 3.95 -2.84
C SER A 42 -6.15 2.44 -2.85
N LEU A 43 -7.39 2.02 -2.59
CA LEU A 43 -7.77 0.62 -2.38
C LEU A 43 -8.75 0.07 -3.42
N GLY A 44 -9.50 0.95 -4.09
CA GLY A 44 -10.66 0.54 -4.88
C GLY A 44 -10.32 -0.39 -6.04
N TRP A 45 -9.12 -0.32 -6.62
CA TRP A 45 -8.68 -1.28 -7.63
C TRP A 45 -8.65 -2.70 -7.08
N TYR A 46 -7.96 -2.89 -5.97
CA TYR A 46 -7.77 -4.20 -5.36
C TYR A 46 -9.10 -4.82 -4.93
N LEU A 47 -9.95 -4.02 -4.27
CA LEU A 47 -11.23 -4.51 -3.76
C LEU A 47 -12.22 -4.85 -4.88
N LYS A 48 -12.07 -4.23 -6.07
CA LYS A 48 -12.99 -4.42 -7.18
C LYS A 48 -12.49 -5.40 -8.25
N PHE A 49 -11.20 -5.36 -8.59
CA PHE A 49 -10.66 -6.06 -9.75
C PHE A 49 -9.61 -7.13 -9.41
N ALA A 50 -9.03 -7.07 -8.22
CA ALA A 50 -7.99 -8.00 -7.77
C ALA A 50 -8.33 -8.62 -6.40
N ARG A 51 -9.65 -8.75 -6.11
CA ARG A 51 -10.14 -9.23 -4.81
C ARG A 51 -9.65 -10.64 -4.50
N ASP A 52 -9.60 -11.50 -5.48
CA ASP A 52 -9.21 -12.90 -5.34
C ASP A 52 -7.76 -13.06 -4.88
N LEU A 53 -6.91 -12.11 -5.24
CA LEU A 53 -5.51 -12.03 -4.80
C LEU A 53 -5.35 -11.38 -3.42
N GLY A 54 -6.43 -10.83 -2.85
CA GLY A 54 -6.41 -10.20 -1.55
C GLY A 54 -6.53 -11.19 -0.39
N ARG A 55 -5.88 -10.87 0.74
CA ARG A 55 -6.00 -11.64 2.00
C ARG A 55 -6.16 -10.71 3.18
N CYS A 56 -7.01 -11.12 4.14
CA CYS A 56 -7.06 -10.55 5.47
C CYS A 56 -6.09 -11.27 6.39
N MET A 57 -5.41 -10.52 7.24
CA MET A 57 -4.66 -11.05 8.39
C MET A 57 -5.59 -11.08 9.58
N VAL A 58 -5.87 -12.27 10.08
CA VAL A 58 -6.80 -12.47 11.20
C VAL A 58 -6.02 -12.90 12.44
N ALA A 59 -6.22 -12.20 13.53
CA ALA A 59 -5.66 -12.53 14.83
C ALA A 59 -6.37 -13.77 15.44
N ASP A 60 -5.83 -14.30 16.52
CA ASP A 60 -6.36 -15.51 17.14
C ASP A 60 -7.74 -15.30 17.79
N ASP A 61 -8.08 -14.04 18.09
CA ASP A 61 -9.42 -13.63 18.56
C ASP A 61 -10.44 -13.42 17.40
N GLY A 62 -10.07 -13.74 16.17
CA GLY A 62 -10.93 -13.62 14.99
C GLY A 62 -10.99 -12.22 14.34
N LYS A 63 -10.34 -11.21 14.93
CA LYS A 63 -10.36 -9.84 14.38
C LYS A 63 -9.38 -9.68 13.23
N ILE A 64 -9.78 -8.88 12.24
CA ILE A 64 -8.89 -8.48 11.14
C ILE A 64 -7.93 -7.42 11.68
N VAL A 65 -6.64 -7.70 11.60
CA VAL A 65 -5.56 -6.82 12.08
C VAL A 65 -4.66 -6.30 10.97
N GLY A 66 -4.90 -6.74 9.74
CA GLY A 66 -4.14 -6.31 8.58
C GLY A 66 -4.68 -6.91 7.29
N TYR A 67 -4.05 -6.54 6.19
CA TYR A 67 -4.36 -7.07 4.87
C TYR A 67 -3.13 -7.12 3.96
N VAL A 68 -3.23 -7.99 2.96
CA VAL A 68 -2.34 -8.07 1.79
C VAL A 68 -3.22 -7.90 0.56
N LEU A 69 -2.95 -6.89 -0.24
CA LEU A 69 -3.61 -6.65 -1.52
C LEU A 69 -2.56 -6.70 -2.62
N ILE A 70 -2.85 -7.40 -3.69
CA ILE A 70 -1.91 -7.64 -4.79
C ILE A 70 -2.48 -7.08 -6.08
N CYS A 71 -1.65 -6.46 -6.87
CA CYS A 71 -1.94 -6.05 -8.23
C CYS A 71 -0.99 -6.79 -9.18
N ALA A 72 -1.53 -7.60 -10.05
CA ALA A 72 -0.80 -8.33 -11.09
C ALA A 72 -0.93 -7.68 -12.48
N ASP A 73 -1.68 -6.56 -12.61
CA ASP A 73 -1.80 -5.78 -13.84
C ASP A 73 -1.53 -4.29 -13.52
N GLU A 74 -0.26 -3.96 -13.47
CA GLU A 74 0.23 -2.61 -13.16
C GLU A 74 -0.27 -1.58 -14.19
N GLN A 75 -0.41 -1.96 -15.45
CA GLN A 75 -0.85 -1.03 -16.48
C GLN A 75 -2.32 -0.63 -16.30
N ALA A 76 -3.19 -1.61 -16.08
CA ALA A 76 -4.61 -1.34 -15.85
C ALA A 76 -4.82 -0.61 -14.51
N PHE A 77 -4.07 -0.98 -13.47
CA PHE A 77 -4.06 -0.28 -12.18
C PHE A 77 -3.71 1.20 -12.35
N ASN A 78 -2.62 1.51 -13.05
CA ASN A 78 -2.15 2.88 -13.23
C ASN A 78 -3.16 3.73 -14.02
N LYS A 79 -3.77 3.18 -15.09
CA LYS A 79 -4.84 3.85 -15.84
C LYS A 79 -6.05 4.15 -14.95
N TRP A 80 -6.46 3.19 -14.14
CA TRP A 80 -7.59 3.33 -13.24
C TRP A 80 -7.30 4.36 -12.13
N MET A 81 -6.15 4.24 -11.47
CA MET A 81 -5.71 5.15 -10.42
C MET A 81 -5.60 6.60 -10.93
N PHE A 82 -5.02 6.81 -12.11
CA PHE A 82 -4.93 8.11 -12.75
C PHE A 82 -6.31 8.74 -12.95
N LYS A 83 -7.26 7.98 -13.55
CA LYS A 83 -8.64 8.44 -13.77
C LYS A 83 -9.34 8.84 -12.46
N LYS A 84 -9.17 8.04 -11.41
CA LYS A 84 -9.76 8.32 -10.09
C LYS A 84 -9.11 9.52 -9.40
N SER A 85 -7.79 9.65 -9.52
CA SER A 85 -7.04 10.79 -8.98
C SER A 85 -7.45 12.10 -9.63
N ILE A 86 -7.58 12.15 -10.97
CA ILE A 86 -8.08 13.34 -11.69
C ILE A 86 -9.48 13.71 -11.21
N ARG A 87 -10.38 12.72 -11.09
CA ARG A 87 -11.75 12.99 -10.61
C ARG A 87 -11.77 13.59 -9.21
N LEU A 88 -10.94 13.06 -8.29
CA LEU A 88 -10.80 13.61 -6.94
C LEU A 88 -10.22 15.04 -6.97
N MET A 89 -9.23 15.30 -7.84
CA MET A 89 -8.65 16.63 -8.02
C MET A 89 -9.68 17.64 -8.54
N ILE A 90 -10.47 17.28 -9.54
CA ILE A 90 -11.53 18.16 -10.08
C ILE A 90 -12.55 18.47 -8.99
N LYS A 91 -13.06 17.46 -8.26
CA LYS A 91 -13.95 17.67 -7.11
C LYS A 91 -13.34 18.65 -6.10
N SER A 92 -12.06 18.47 -5.80
CA SER A 92 -11.34 19.31 -4.84
C SER A 92 -11.20 20.75 -5.32
N LEU A 93 -10.88 20.96 -6.60
CA LEU A 93 -10.78 22.31 -7.18
C LEU A 93 -12.12 23.04 -7.22
N VAL A 94 -13.21 22.34 -7.52
CA VAL A 94 -14.56 22.94 -7.53
C VAL A 94 -14.96 23.45 -6.15
N VAL A 95 -14.60 22.77 -5.06
CA VAL A 95 -14.99 23.18 -3.70
C VAL A 95 -13.96 24.05 -3.00
N ALA A 96 -12.74 24.17 -3.53
CA ALA A 96 -11.66 24.96 -2.92
C ALA A 96 -12.04 26.46 -2.75
N PRO A 97 -12.66 27.16 -3.74
CA PRO A 97 -13.04 28.56 -3.60
C PRO A 97 -14.02 28.82 -2.45
N PHE A 98 -14.84 27.82 -2.12
CA PHE A 98 -15.82 27.94 -1.03
C PHE A 98 -15.22 27.65 0.37
N GLY A 99 -13.91 27.52 0.47
CA GLY A 99 -13.23 27.23 1.73
C GLY A 99 -13.51 25.83 2.30
N LEU A 100 -14.13 24.95 1.55
CA LEU A 100 -14.56 23.60 1.99
C LEU A 100 -13.40 22.60 2.13
N LEU A 101 -12.20 22.95 1.65
CA LEU A 101 -10.95 22.17 1.83
C LEU A 101 -10.06 22.67 2.97
N ARG A 102 -10.61 23.45 3.90
CA ARG A 102 -9.87 23.91 5.09
C ARG A 102 -9.42 22.72 5.96
N GLY A 103 -8.51 22.97 6.89
CA GLY A 103 -8.14 21.99 7.91
C GLY A 103 -7.20 20.86 7.45
N GLY A 104 -6.38 21.08 6.44
CA GLY A 104 -5.33 20.13 6.07
C GLY A 104 -5.62 19.25 4.85
N THR A 105 -6.88 19.09 4.43
CA THR A 105 -7.24 18.26 3.26
C THR A 105 -6.55 18.76 1.97
N TRP A 106 -6.52 20.08 1.74
CA TRP A 106 -5.82 20.64 0.59
C TRP A 106 -4.33 20.33 0.62
N GLY A 107 -3.72 20.53 1.79
CA GLY A 107 -2.30 20.19 1.99
C GLY A 107 -1.99 18.72 1.76
N LEU A 108 -2.90 17.82 2.16
CA LEU A 108 -2.81 16.38 1.90
C LEU A 108 -2.83 16.08 0.39
N TYR A 109 -3.85 16.57 -0.32
CA TYR A 109 -4.03 16.27 -1.74
C TYR A 109 -2.91 16.84 -2.59
N TRP A 110 -2.51 18.09 -2.35
CA TRP A 110 -1.40 18.70 -3.07
C TRP A 110 -0.09 17.93 -2.92
N ARG A 111 0.27 17.54 -1.69
CA ARG A 111 1.48 16.77 -1.45
C ARG A 111 1.43 15.39 -2.09
N ARG A 112 0.27 14.74 -2.07
CA ARG A 112 0.09 13.45 -2.77
C ARG A 112 0.24 13.58 -4.28
N VAL A 113 -0.23 14.65 -4.89
CA VAL A 113 -0.01 14.91 -6.33
C VAL A 113 1.48 15.06 -6.61
N VAL A 114 2.20 15.85 -5.81
CA VAL A 114 3.64 16.03 -5.98
C VAL A 114 4.41 14.71 -5.77
N ASP A 115 4.06 13.94 -4.75
CA ASP A 115 4.67 12.63 -4.49
C ASP A 115 4.33 11.64 -5.62
N GLY A 116 3.08 11.63 -6.11
CA GLY A 116 2.65 10.79 -7.23
C GLY A 116 3.36 11.12 -8.54
N ALA A 117 3.51 12.41 -8.86
CA ALA A 117 4.25 12.85 -10.04
C ALA A 117 5.74 12.48 -10.01
N LYS A 118 6.34 12.37 -8.82
CA LYS A 118 7.70 11.84 -8.68
C LYS A 118 7.73 10.33 -8.90
N LEU A 119 6.79 9.60 -8.30
CA LEU A 119 6.71 8.15 -8.44
C LEU A 119 6.49 7.71 -9.87
N SER A 120 5.64 8.41 -10.63
CA SER A 120 5.36 8.06 -12.04
C SER A 120 6.56 8.21 -12.97
N ARG A 121 7.60 8.93 -12.55
CA ARG A 121 8.86 9.06 -13.30
C ARG A 121 9.89 7.97 -12.98
N GLN A 122 9.62 7.18 -11.95
CA GLN A 122 10.52 6.13 -11.51
C GLN A 122 10.30 4.89 -12.39
N LYS A 123 11.38 4.37 -12.96
CA LYS A 123 11.32 3.15 -13.76
C LYS A 123 11.46 1.95 -12.85
N LEU A 124 10.51 1.03 -12.96
CA LEU A 124 10.67 -0.31 -12.38
C LEU A 124 11.65 -1.12 -13.24
N PRO A 125 12.44 -2.00 -12.62
CA PRO A 125 13.19 -3.00 -13.38
C PRO A 125 12.22 -3.83 -14.22
N LYS A 126 12.67 -4.27 -15.39
CA LYS A 126 11.89 -5.20 -16.22
C LYS A 126 11.56 -6.45 -15.39
N ASN A 127 10.35 -6.96 -15.56
CA ASN A 127 9.81 -8.16 -14.88
C ASN A 127 9.34 -7.95 -13.42
N PHE A 128 9.24 -6.69 -12.93
CA PHE A 128 8.64 -6.35 -11.64
C PHE A 128 7.39 -5.49 -11.85
N ASP A 129 6.41 -6.03 -12.54
CA ASP A 129 5.13 -5.39 -12.86
C ASP A 129 3.97 -5.81 -11.94
N MET A 130 4.26 -6.66 -10.96
CA MET A 130 3.37 -7.00 -9.87
C MET A 130 3.74 -6.22 -8.61
N HIS A 131 2.75 -5.68 -7.89
CA HIS A 131 3.02 -5.03 -6.62
C HIS A 131 2.08 -5.47 -5.50
N ALA A 132 2.58 -5.35 -4.27
CA ALA A 132 1.84 -5.67 -3.06
C ALA A 132 1.62 -4.43 -2.19
N HIS A 133 0.41 -4.30 -1.66
CA HIS A 133 0.02 -3.31 -0.67
C HIS A 133 -0.32 -4.01 0.64
N VAL A 134 0.58 -3.92 1.60
CA VAL A 134 0.48 -4.61 2.89
C VAL A 134 0.38 -3.59 4.00
N ASN A 135 -0.69 -3.66 4.79
CA ASN A 135 -0.86 -2.85 5.98
C ASN A 135 -1.27 -3.70 7.18
N MET A 136 -0.73 -3.33 8.34
CA MET A 136 -1.01 -3.96 9.62
C MET A 136 -1.20 -2.92 10.70
N ARG A 137 -2.16 -3.15 11.60
CA ARG A 137 -2.30 -2.37 12.84
C ARG A 137 -1.02 -2.43 13.66
N SER A 138 -0.71 -1.35 14.37
CA SER A 138 0.56 -1.21 15.07
C SER A 138 0.85 -2.35 16.07
N HIS A 139 -0.16 -2.81 16.79
CA HIS A 139 -0.05 -3.90 17.76
C HIS A 139 0.18 -5.29 17.13
N ALA A 140 -0.17 -5.46 15.84
CA ALA A 140 0.00 -6.71 15.11
C ALA A 140 1.30 -6.80 14.30
N ARG A 141 2.11 -5.74 14.26
CA ARG A 141 3.34 -5.69 13.44
C ARG A 141 4.47 -6.60 13.92
N PHE A 142 4.41 -7.03 15.18
CA PHE A 142 5.41 -7.90 15.78
C PHE A 142 4.89 -9.35 15.76
N GLY A 143 5.24 -10.12 14.72
CA GLY A 143 4.80 -11.50 14.66
C GLY A 143 4.99 -12.15 13.28
N ALA A 144 4.54 -13.39 13.16
CA ALA A 144 4.65 -14.21 11.95
C ALA A 144 3.87 -13.67 10.72
N GLY A 145 2.93 -12.72 10.92
CA GLY A 145 2.06 -12.22 9.86
C GLY A 145 2.79 -11.50 8.73
N GLY A 146 3.84 -10.75 9.05
CA GLY A 146 4.68 -10.13 8.04
C GLY A 146 5.36 -11.15 7.13
N LEU A 147 5.93 -12.20 7.72
CA LEU A 147 6.58 -13.27 6.96
C LEU A 147 5.57 -14.11 6.16
N GLN A 148 4.41 -14.39 6.74
CA GLN A 148 3.33 -15.09 6.01
C GLN A 148 2.85 -14.26 4.81
N SER A 149 2.76 -12.94 4.97
CA SER A 149 2.40 -12.04 3.88
C SER A 149 3.41 -12.07 2.75
N LEU A 150 4.71 -12.04 3.06
CA LEU A 150 5.78 -12.11 2.06
C LEU A 150 5.71 -13.44 1.30
N ARG A 151 5.60 -14.57 2.00
CA ARG A 151 5.46 -15.91 1.38
C ARG A 151 4.24 -15.99 0.48
N TYR A 152 3.11 -15.44 0.94
CA TYR A 152 1.90 -15.42 0.14
C TYR A 152 2.08 -14.60 -1.15
N VAL A 153 2.73 -13.45 -1.08
CA VAL A 153 2.99 -12.62 -2.28
C VAL A 153 3.97 -13.34 -3.22
N ASP A 154 5.02 -13.99 -2.70
CA ASP A 154 5.96 -14.80 -3.48
C ASP A 154 5.22 -15.92 -4.24
N GLU A 155 4.34 -16.64 -3.56
CA GLU A 155 3.50 -17.70 -4.15
C GLU A 155 2.60 -17.14 -5.26
N GLN A 156 1.91 -16.03 -5.01
CA GLN A 156 1.05 -15.41 -6.02
C GLN A 156 1.86 -14.89 -7.22
N ALA A 157 3.05 -14.35 -7.02
CA ALA A 157 3.93 -13.94 -8.11
C ALA A 157 4.31 -15.13 -9.00
N THR A 158 4.67 -16.25 -8.39
CA THR A 158 4.97 -17.50 -9.12
C THR A 158 3.74 -18.02 -9.88
N LEU A 159 2.58 -18.10 -9.22
CA LEU A 159 1.32 -18.61 -9.83
C LEU A 159 0.83 -17.73 -10.99
N THR A 160 1.11 -16.43 -10.97
CA THR A 160 0.72 -15.51 -12.04
C THR A 160 1.82 -15.28 -13.08
N GLY A 161 2.94 -16.01 -12.99
CA GLY A 161 4.03 -15.98 -13.97
C GLY A 161 4.94 -14.75 -13.87
N HIS A 162 4.96 -14.07 -12.72
CA HIS A 162 5.86 -12.93 -12.48
C HIS A 162 7.17 -13.42 -11.86
N ALA A 163 8.30 -12.88 -12.32
CA ALA A 163 9.62 -13.21 -11.77
C ALA A 163 9.80 -12.67 -10.33
N GLY A 164 9.01 -11.69 -9.97
CA GLY A 164 9.04 -11.04 -8.65
C GLY A 164 8.00 -9.95 -8.53
N TRP A 165 8.07 -9.22 -7.45
CA TRP A 165 7.13 -8.15 -7.12
C TRP A 165 7.83 -6.98 -6.44
N TYR A 166 7.17 -5.83 -6.38
CA TYR A 166 7.67 -4.69 -5.63
C TYR A 166 6.66 -4.19 -4.59
N ALA A 167 7.16 -3.43 -3.64
CA ALA A 167 6.34 -2.68 -2.69
C ALA A 167 7.01 -1.33 -2.36
N ASP A 168 6.18 -0.32 -2.10
CA ASP A 168 6.63 0.95 -1.56
C ASP A 168 6.44 0.96 -0.04
N ILE A 169 7.54 0.99 0.72
CA ILE A 169 7.55 0.90 2.18
C ILE A 169 7.92 2.25 2.77
N ASN A 170 7.09 2.76 3.67
CA ASN A 170 7.37 4.00 4.38
C ASN A 170 8.13 3.70 5.68
N ALA A 171 9.26 4.37 5.88
CA ALA A 171 10.12 4.19 7.03
C ALA A 171 10.66 5.52 7.55
N LYS A 172 10.95 5.59 8.85
CA LYS A 172 11.79 6.68 9.39
C LYS A 172 13.17 6.58 8.74
N ALA A 173 13.73 7.72 8.36
CA ALA A 173 15.04 7.78 7.72
C ALA A 173 16.08 6.91 8.47
N GLY A 174 16.79 6.07 7.73
CA GLY A 174 17.88 5.23 8.23
C GLY A 174 17.48 3.94 8.97
N ARG A 175 16.19 3.65 9.22
CA ARG A 175 15.83 2.59 10.20
C ARG A 175 15.47 1.20 9.66
N ARG A 176 15.20 0.99 8.37
CA ARG A 176 14.60 -0.29 7.90
C ARG A 176 15.36 -1.07 6.83
N SER A 177 16.43 -0.54 6.27
CA SER A 177 17.12 -1.19 5.15
C SER A 177 17.59 -2.61 5.47
N ALA A 178 18.35 -2.78 6.54
CA ALA A 178 18.91 -4.08 6.91
C ALA A 178 17.86 -5.17 7.24
N SER A 179 16.66 -4.78 7.70
CA SER A 179 15.58 -5.74 7.94
C SER A 179 14.92 -6.20 6.65
N LEU A 180 14.78 -5.31 5.67
CA LEU A 180 14.22 -5.63 4.36
C LEU A 180 15.15 -6.51 3.54
N GLU A 181 16.45 -6.20 3.56
CA GLU A 181 17.49 -7.01 2.91
C GLU A 181 17.58 -8.42 3.50
N ARG A 182 17.52 -8.55 4.84
CA ARG A 182 17.44 -9.87 5.51
C ARG A 182 16.21 -10.68 5.13
N LEU A 183 15.13 -10.03 4.73
CA LEU A 183 13.92 -10.68 4.23
C LEU A 183 13.98 -10.96 2.72
N GLY A 184 15.14 -10.76 2.08
CA GLY A 184 15.34 -11.00 0.66
C GLY A 184 14.80 -9.90 -0.27
N GLY A 185 14.54 -8.72 0.26
CA GLY A 185 14.16 -7.56 -0.53
C GLY A 185 15.39 -6.72 -0.89
N GLU A 186 15.44 -6.22 -2.12
CA GLU A 186 16.44 -5.26 -2.59
C GLU A 186 15.83 -3.86 -2.64
N ILE A 187 16.46 -2.88 -2.01
CA ILE A 187 16.02 -1.49 -2.06
C ILE A 187 16.61 -0.86 -3.32
N ILE A 188 15.78 -0.68 -4.34
CA ILE A 188 16.20 -0.08 -5.63
C ILE A 188 16.08 1.44 -5.65
N GLU A 189 15.31 2.02 -4.73
CA GLU A 189 15.11 3.45 -4.69
C GLU A 189 14.76 3.94 -3.29
N ARG A 190 15.23 5.15 -2.98
CA ARG A 190 14.88 5.91 -1.77
C ARG A 190 14.38 7.28 -2.18
N SER A 191 13.25 7.69 -1.67
CA SER A 191 12.70 9.01 -1.92
C SER A 191 12.06 9.60 -0.67
N TYR A 192 12.09 10.92 -0.54
CA TYR A 192 11.44 11.62 0.55
C TYR A 192 9.92 11.61 0.35
N ASN A 193 9.17 11.07 1.31
CA ASN A 193 7.71 11.08 1.32
C ASN A 193 7.19 12.36 1.97
N ARG A 194 6.91 13.37 1.16
CA ARG A 194 6.43 14.69 1.63
C ARG A 194 5.11 14.61 2.37
N THR A 195 4.20 13.80 1.85
CA THR A 195 2.86 13.62 2.43
C THR A 195 2.95 13.06 3.85
N LEU A 196 3.65 11.94 4.01
CA LEU A 196 3.78 11.30 5.31
C LEU A 196 4.62 12.12 6.27
N SER A 197 5.73 12.68 5.82
CA SER A 197 6.57 13.55 6.66
C SER A 197 5.79 14.71 7.25
N TRP A 198 4.92 15.32 6.44
CA TRP A 198 4.03 16.38 6.91
C TRP A 198 2.96 15.87 7.87
N LEU A 199 2.33 14.72 7.58
CA LEU A 199 1.28 14.14 8.42
C LEU A 199 1.77 13.76 9.82
N VAL A 200 2.98 13.18 9.91
CA VAL A 200 3.54 12.69 11.17
C VAL A 200 4.54 13.64 11.81
N ASN A 201 4.80 14.79 11.16
CA ASN A 201 5.80 15.79 11.58
C ASN A 201 7.19 15.20 11.85
N GLN A 202 7.64 14.29 11.00
CA GLN A 202 8.95 13.63 11.08
C GLN A 202 9.43 13.28 9.66
N PRO A 203 10.74 13.27 9.38
CA PRO A 203 11.27 12.82 8.10
C PRO A 203 10.91 11.35 7.84
N ILE A 204 10.15 11.11 6.76
CA ILE A 204 9.78 9.78 6.30
C ILE A 204 10.34 9.57 4.90
N GLU A 205 11.02 8.46 4.73
CA GLU A 205 11.47 7.96 3.43
C GLU A 205 10.46 6.94 2.89
N ARG A 206 10.32 6.94 1.59
CA ARG A 206 9.71 5.84 0.84
C ARG A 206 10.83 5.00 0.25
N LEU A 207 10.84 3.74 0.60
CA LEU A 207 11.77 2.74 0.08
C LEU A 207 11.01 1.91 -0.94
N ARG A 208 11.44 1.92 -2.19
CA ARG A 208 10.97 0.98 -3.20
C ARG A 208 11.79 -0.29 -3.11
N VAL A 209 11.14 -1.35 -2.76
CA VAL A 209 11.75 -2.66 -2.55
C VAL A 209 11.25 -3.59 -3.63
N VAL A 210 12.18 -4.28 -4.30
CA VAL A 210 11.87 -5.40 -5.19
C VAL A 210 12.24 -6.70 -4.51
N ARG A 211 11.52 -7.76 -4.83
CA ARG A 211 11.80 -9.09 -4.34
C ARG A 211 11.54 -10.10 -5.44
N LEU A 212 12.50 -10.98 -5.68
CA LEU A 212 12.30 -12.15 -6.55
C LEU A 212 11.34 -13.12 -5.87
N ALA A 213 10.43 -13.67 -6.64
CA ALA A 213 9.58 -14.76 -6.17
C ALA A 213 10.48 -15.97 -5.87
N SER A 214 10.43 -16.43 -4.63
CA SER A 214 11.13 -17.68 -4.28
C SER A 214 10.29 -18.86 -4.74
N PRO A 215 10.83 -19.81 -5.52
CA PRO A 215 10.10 -21.02 -5.85
C PRO A 215 9.66 -21.71 -4.54
N THR A 216 8.41 -22.15 -4.51
CA THR A 216 7.89 -22.88 -3.37
C THR A 216 8.74 -24.15 -3.18
N ARG A 217 9.11 -24.48 -1.96
CA ARG A 217 9.98 -25.60 -1.59
C ARG A 217 9.55 -26.96 -2.15
N ASN A 218 8.34 -27.05 -2.74
CA ASN A 218 7.79 -28.27 -3.33
C ASN A 218 8.27 -28.57 -4.77
N GLU A 219 8.88 -27.59 -5.46
CA GLU A 219 9.39 -27.81 -6.82
C GLU A 219 10.86 -28.29 -6.86
N VAL A 220 11.55 -28.26 -5.73
CA VAL A 220 12.96 -28.72 -5.62
C VAL A 220 13.04 -30.22 -5.25
N ALA A 221 11.90 -30.89 -5.04
CA ALA A 221 11.82 -32.30 -4.64
C ALA A 221 11.20 -33.22 -5.72
N ALA A 222 11.17 -32.79 -6.99
CA ALA A 222 10.70 -33.61 -8.12
C ALA A 222 11.84 -33.99 -9.08
#